data_ad1c070e7151a8c3216e8c1bca04b2bf
#
_entry.id   ad1c070e7151a8c3216e8c1bca04b2bf
#
_cell.length_a   1.000
_cell.length_b   1.000
_cell.length_c   1.000
_cell.angle_alpha   90.00
_cell.angle_beta   90.00
_cell.angle_gamma   90.00
#
_symmetry.space_group_name_H-M   'P 1'
#
loop_
_entity.id
_entity.type
_entity.pdbx_description
1 polymer ?
#
loop_
_entity_poly.entity_id
_entity_poly.type
_entity_poly.pdbx_seq_one_letter_code
_entity_poly.pdbx_strand_id
1 'polypeptide(L)'
;MRPIRLIALLAVISLFGVACSSNASRQGSLVTPTTRERRSTTTTTEATTTTTTIPVTTTTKAPLLGLGQGSSGPAVLALQQRLVALHYDLPEASGTFGAATQQAVYAFQKVNGMARSGRATDDVLARMATAGIPATMVPAAGGTHIEVDVARQVLFYVQGGVVGKVVAVSTGSGSRFCNKGRCDTAVTPGGAFRVRGKVRGWQEGDLGRLYSPSYFNGNIAVHGSLSIPPSPASHGCVRVPMTSADWLFAAMPNGTAVYVLNGPNVPPPFSDEAPTTTTRAPATTTTTPSGSSSTSTSSSSTTTSTTEPATTSTTGIPAPL
;
A
#
# COMPACT_ATOMS: atom_id res chain seq x y z
N MET A 1 -30.27 41.55 27.69
CA MET A 1 -30.90 40.79 28.78
C MET A 1 -31.92 39.83 28.22
N ARG A 2 -31.60 38.56 28.11
CA ARG A 2 -32.52 37.47 27.79
C ARG A 2 -32.03 36.22 28.56
N PRO A 3 -32.92 35.42 29.21
CA PRO A 3 -32.53 34.46 30.24
C PRO A 3 -32.09 33.11 29.69
N ILE A 4 -31.14 32.54 30.43
CA ILE A 4 -30.64 31.17 30.35
C ILE A 4 -31.76 30.21 30.78
N ARG A 5 -32.06 29.20 29.92
CA ARG A 5 -32.91 28.06 30.31
C ARG A 5 -32.00 26.85 30.59
N LEU A 6 -31.91 26.52 31.85
CA LEU A 6 -31.43 25.23 32.37
C LEU A 6 -32.39 24.12 31.94
N ILE A 7 -31.94 23.06 31.29
CA ILE A 7 -32.68 21.83 31.11
C ILE A 7 -31.98 20.73 31.94
N ALA A 8 -32.70 20.22 32.92
CA ALA A 8 -32.28 19.15 33.81
C ALA A 8 -32.27 17.81 33.07
N LEU A 9 -31.19 17.05 33.27
CA LEU A 9 -31.05 15.66 32.81
C LEU A 9 -31.67 14.73 33.88
N LEU A 10 -32.69 13.98 33.49
CA LEU A 10 -33.22 12.86 34.25
C LEU A 10 -32.50 11.58 33.82
N ALA A 11 -31.77 10.97 34.75
CA ALA A 11 -31.18 9.64 34.63
C ALA A 11 -32.26 8.58 34.90
N VAL A 12 -32.45 7.68 33.96
CA VAL A 12 -33.23 6.44 34.17
C VAL A 12 -32.27 5.27 34.24
N ILE A 13 -32.15 4.72 35.44
CA ILE A 13 -31.46 3.48 35.75
C ILE A 13 -32.46 2.34 35.54
N SER A 14 -32.18 1.43 34.61
CA SER A 14 -32.92 0.19 34.46
C SER A 14 -32.01 -0.98 34.82
N LEU A 15 -32.28 -1.58 36.00
CA LEU A 15 -31.78 -2.90 36.38
C LEU A 15 -32.64 -3.99 35.74
N PHE A 16 -32.01 -4.95 35.07
CA PHE A 16 -32.53 -6.30 34.82
C PHE A 16 -31.29 -7.20 34.84
N GLY A 17 -31.11 -8.17 35.68
CA GLY A 17 -31.97 -9.29 36.03
C GLY A 17 -31.23 -10.54 35.54
N VAL A 18 -30.46 -11.17 36.45
CA VAL A 18 -29.72 -12.44 36.30
C VAL A 18 -30.74 -13.57 36.15
N ALA A 19 -30.55 -14.45 35.15
CA ALA A 19 -31.15 -15.77 35.11
C ALA A 19 -30.08 -16.81 34.77
N CYS A 20 -29.69 -17.58 35.79
CA CYS A 20 -28.98 -18.85 35.66
C CYS A 20 -29.94 -19.90 35.08
N SER A 21 -29.46 -20.70 34.13
CA SER A 21 -30.09 -21.98 33.81
C SER A 21 -29.00 -23.02 33.59
N SER A 22 -28.95 -23.94 34.52
CA SER A 22 -28.20 -25.19 34.54
C SER A 22 -28.98 -26.25 33.79
N ASN A 23 -28.29 -27.03 32.92
CA ASN A 23 -28.74 -28.40 32.57
C ASN A 23 -27.54 -29.21 32.14
N ALA A 24 -27.11 -30.11 32.96
CA ALA A 24 -27.34 -31.54 33.05
C ALA A 24 -26.58 -32.40 32.05
N SER A 25 -25.67 -33.10 32.63
CA SER A 25 -24.90 -34.27 32.22
C SER A 25 -25.67 -35.30 31.37
N ARG A 26 -25.01 -35.85 30.36
CA ARG A 26 -25.25 -37.24 29.92
C ARG A 26 -23.90 -37.96 29.75
N GLN A 27 -23.73 -38.91 30.70
CA GLN A 27 -22.76 -39.99 30.63
C GLN A 27 -23.17 -40.93 29.48
N GLY A 28 -22.22 -41.29 28.64
CA GLY A 28 -22.34 -42.33 27.64
C GLY A 28 -21.19 -43.30 27.74
N SER A 29 -21.54 -44.54 28.01
CA SER A 29 -20.79 -45.73 28.35
C SER A 29 -19.54 -46.05 27.52
N LEU A 30 -18.54 -46.53 28.27
CA LEU A 30 -17.39 -47.34 27.81
C LEU A 30 -17.89 -48.63 27.14
N VAL A 31 -17.41 -48.90 25.95
CA VAL A 31 -17.42 -50.25 25.33
C VAL A 31 -16.00 -50.60 24.97
N THR A 32 -15.47 -51.54 25.69
CA THR A 32 -14.23 -52.25 25.42
C THR A 32 -14.48 -53.33 24.36
N PRO A 33 -13.65 -53.51 23.33
CA PRO A 33 -13.59 -54.79 22.61
C PRO A 33 -12.37 -55.60 23.00
N THR A 34 -12.68 -56.79 23.35
CA THR A 34 -11.88 -57.94 23.72
C THR A 34 -10.89 -58.36 22.63
N THR A 35 -9.67 -58.59 23.06
CA THR A 35 -8.58 -59.30 22.38
C THR A 35 -9.03 -60.65 21.86
N ARG A 36 -8.75 -60.94 20.57
CA ARG A 36 -8.68 -62.29 20.07
C ARG A 36 -7.37 -62.51 19.30
N GLU A 37 -6.44 -63.11 19.98
CA GLU A 37 -5.20 -63.67 19.48
C GLU A 37 -5.50 -64.76 18.46
N ARG A 38 -4.92 -64.64 17.25
CA ARG A 38 -4.79 -65.76 16.30
C ARG A 38 -3.38 -65.84 15.81
N ARG A 39 -2.67 -66.76 16.41
CA ARG A 39 -1.33 -67.24 15.98
C ARG A 39 -1.47 -67.92 14.62
N SER A 40 -0.75 -67.49 13.64
CA SER A 40 -0.45 -68.29 12.44
C SER A 40 0.98 -68.02 12.01
N THR A 41 1.76 -69.06 12.15
CA THR A 41 3.13 -69.16 11.68
C THR A 41 3.11 -69.45 10.17
N THR A 42 3.83 -68.64 9.39
CA THR A 42 4.30 -69.04 8.05
C THR A 42 5.65 -68.39 7.76
N THR A 43 6.53 -69.20 7.35
CA THR A 43 7.96 -69.08 7.13
C THR A 43 8.29 -68.14 5.97
N THR A 44 9.21 -67.28 6.23
CA THR A 44 10.31 -66.62 5.52
C THR A 44 10.53 -66.86 4.04
N THR A 45 10.67 -65.77 3.30
CA THR A 45 11.72 -65.63 2.27
C THR A 45 12.15 -64.15 2.26
N GLU A 46 13.40 -63.91 2.63
CA GLU A 46 14.04 -62.60 2.58
C GLU A 46 14.25 -62.18 1.13
N ALA A 47 13.60 -61.08 0.74
CA ALA A 47 14.02 -60.32 -0.41
C ALA A 47 14.61 -59.00 0.10
N THR A 48 15.94 -58.88 -0.01
CA THR A 48 16.67 -57.65 0.29
C THR A 48 16.29 -56.58 -0.72
N THR A 49 15.31 -55.77 -0.40
CA THR A 49 14.99 -54.56 -1.18
C THR A 49 15.77 -53.40 -0.57
N THR A 50 16.81 -52.96 -1.27
CA THR A 50 17.57 -51.75 -0.94
C THR A 50 16.67 -50.54 -1.24
N THR A 51 15.94 -50.07 -0.24
CA THR A 51 15.19 -48.81 -0.33
C THR A 51 16.18 -47.67 -0.22
N THR A 52 16.52 -47.06 -1.36
CA THR A 52 17.21 -45.78 -1.39
C THR A 52 16.26 -44.70 -0.85
N THR A 53 16.36 -44.40 0.44
CA THR A 53 15.67 -43.29 1.07
C THR A 53 16.32 -42.00 0.58
N ILE A 54 15.67 -41.31 -0.39
CA ILE A 54 16.02 -39.96 -0.74
C ILE A 54 15.66 -39.09 0.48
N PRO A 55 16.60 -38.35 1.09
CA PRO A 55 16.25 -37.45 2.17
C PRO A 55 15.34 -36.36 1.60
N VAL A 56 14.07 -36.36 1.98
CA VAL A 56 13.18 -35.23 1.79
C VAL A 56 13.72 -34.11 2.67
N THR A 57 14.48 -33.20 2.08
CA THR A 57 14.89 -31.97 2.73
C THR A 57 13.64 -31.10 2.89
N THR A 58 12.91 -31.30 3.96
CA THR A 58 11.90 -30.34 4.41
C THR A 58 12.66 -29.09 4.80
N THR A 59 12.71 -28.13 3.89
CA THR A 59 13.20 -26.78 4.19
C THR A 59 12.22 -26.16 5.18
N THR A 60 12.38 -26.45 6.45
CA THR A 60 11.69 -25.74 7.52
C THR A 60 12.17 -24.30 7.47
N LYS A 61 11.35 -23.40 6.89
CA LYS A 61 11.62 -21.97 6.92
C LYS A 61 11.84 -21.57 8.37
N ALA A 62 13.06 -21.18 8.70
CA ALA A 62 13.40 -20.70 10.03
C ALA A 62 12.38 -19.65 10.50
N PRO A 63 11.95 -19.66 11.77
CA PRO A 63 11.02 -18.66 12.28
C PRO A 63 11.60 -17.27 12.01
N LEU A 64 10.79 -16.37 11.44
CA LEU A 64 11.17 -14.98 11.21
C LEU A 64 11.34 -14.31 12.59
N LEU A 65 12.58 -14.21 13.04
CA LEU A 65 12.95 -13.44 14.22
C LEU A 65 12.68 -11.94 13.96
N GLY A 66 12.71 -11.12 14.98
CA GLY A 66 12.47 -9.67 14.88
C GLY A 66 11.09 -9.24 15.40
N LEU A 67 10.85 -7.92 15.36
CA LEU A 67 9.61 -7.33 15.87
C LEU A 67 8.44 -7.57 14.91
N GLY A 68 7.28 -7.88 15.44
CA GLY A 68 6.06 -8.12 14.68
C GLY A 68 4.80 -7.87 15.52
N GLN A 69 3.62 -8.17 14.96
CA GLN A 69 2.36 -8.00 15.67
C GLN A 69 2.41 -8.63 17.07
N GLY A 70 1.95 -7.87 18.08
CA GLY A 70 1.98 -8.24 19.49
C GLY A 70 3.29 -7.89 20.21
N SER A 71 4.38 -7.55 19.51
CA SER A 71 5.59 -7.01 20.13
C SER A 71 5.31 -5.65 20.78
N SER A 72 5.97 -5.34 21.89
CA SER A 72 5.83 -4.05 22.58
C SER A 72 7.12 -3.62 23.28
N GLY A 73 7.19 -2.35 23.68
CA GLY A 73 8.30 -1.80 24.44
C GLY A 73 9.21 -0.85 23.64
N PRO A 74 10.36 -0.47 24.23
CA PRO A 74 11.23 0.58 23.69
C PRO A 74 11.74 0.32 22.28
N ALA A 75 12.03 -0.94 21.93
CA ALA A 75 12.48 -1.31 20.59
C ALA A 75 11.40 -1.10 19.52
N VAL A 76 10.13 -1.36 19.85
CA VAL A 76 8.98 -1.08 18.97
C VAL A 76 8.78 0.42 18.83
N LEU A 77 8.89 1.17 19.93
CA LEU A 77 8.78 2.64 19.90
C LEU A 77 9.86 3.26 19.00
N ALA A 78 11.10 2.81 19.12
CA ALA A 78 12.21 3.27 18.28
C ALA A 78 11.98 2.96 16.80
N LEU A 79 11.50 1.74 16.48
CA LEU A 79 11.09 1.35 15.12
C LEU A 79 10.02 2.30 14.57
N GLN A 80 8.96 2.56 15.34
CA GLN A 80 7.85 3.43 14.93
C GLN A 80 8.31 4.87 14.72
N GLN A 81 9.12 5.43 15.62
CA GLN A 81 9.71 6.76 15.48
C GLN A 81 10.56 6.86 14.20
N ARG A 82 11.33 5.82 13.91
CA ARG A 82 12.15 5.78 12.69
C ARG A 82 11.30 5.68 11.42
N LEU A 83 10.21 4.90 11.42
CA LEU A 83 9.26 4.84 10.31
C LEU A 83 8.64 6.22 10.04
N VAL A 84 8.21 6.92 11.09
CA VAL A 84 7.66 8.29 10.98
C VAL A 84 8.72 9.27 10.44
N ALA A 85 9.95 9.20 10.93
CA ALA A 85 11.06 10.05 10.46
C ALA A 85 11.42 9.79 8.99
N LEU A 86 11.12 8.61 8.46
CA LEU A 86 11.27 8.25 7.06
C LEU A 86 9.99 8.48 6.22
N HIS A 87 9.00 9.14 6.79
CA HIS A 87 7.71 9.49 6.19
C HIS A 87 6.80 8.29 5.85
N TYR A 88 7.02 7.11 6.45
CA TYR A 88 6.06 6.01 6.35
C TYR A 88 4.84 6.31 7.22
N ASP A 89 3.64 6.11 6.62
CA ASP A 89 2.39 6.51 7.28
C ASP A 89 2.12 5.64 8.51
N LEU A 90 2.23 6.25 9.65
CA LEU A 90 1.94 5.69 10.96
C LEU A 90 1.28 6.78 11.80
N PRO A 91 0.04 6.60 12.28
CA PRO A 91 -0.68 7.61 13.03
C PRO A 91 -0.02 7.97 14.36
N GLU A 92 0.55 6.96 15.03
CA GLU A 92 1.11 7.11 16.37
C GLU A 92 2.26 6.13 16.61
N ALA A 93 3.31 6.60 17.29
CA ALA A 93 4.40 5.80 17.83
C ALA A 93 4.07 5.40 19.28
N SER A 94 3.25 4.38 19.45
CA SER A 94 2.69 3.96 20.75
C SER A 94 3.57 2.98 21.53
N GLY A 95 4.64 2.46 20.93
CA GLY A 95 5.44 1.38 21.52
C GLY A 95 4.78 -0.01 21.43
N THR A 96 3.62 -0.13 20.76
CA THR A 96 2.95 -1.41 20.51
C THR A 96 2.87 -1.71 19.04
N PHE A 97 3.35 -2.86 18.58
CA PHE A 97 3.34 -3.28 17.19
C PHE A 97 1.96 -3.81 16.82
N GLY A 98 1.08 -2.93 16.37
CA GLY A 98 -0.25 -3.24 15.88
C GLY A 98 -0.32 -3.32 14.34
N ALA A 99 -1.55 -3.38 13.82
CA ALA A 99 -1.81 -3.44 12.38
C ALA A 99 -1.26 -2.22 11.62
N ALA A 100 -1.36 -1.01 12.19
CA ALA A 100 -0.82 0.21 11.58
C ALA A 100 0.72 0.13 11.43
N THR A 101 1.42 -0.32 12.47
CA THR A 101 2.88 -0.53 12.42
C THR A 101 3.24 -1.57 11.35
N GLN A 102 2.48 -2.66 11.26
CA GLN A 102 2.69 -3.67 10.22
C GLN A 102 2.55 -3.10 8.82
N GLN A 103 1.55 -2.26 8.56
CA GLN A 103 1.37 -1.62 7.26
C GLN A 103 2.52 -0.66 6.94
N ALA A 104 3.01 0.10 7.92
CA ALA A 104 4.18 0.95 7.74
C ALA A 104 5.47 0.14 7.46
N VAL A 105 5.66 -1.01 8.12
CA VAL A 105 6.75 -1.96 7.83
C VAL A 105 6.59 -2.55 6.43
N TYR A 106 5.38 -2.95 6.00
CA TYR A 106 5.14 -3.37 4.62
C TYR A 106 5.52 -2.27 3.62
N ALA A 107 5.13 -1.01 3.88
CA ALA A 107 5.49 0.10 3.00
C ALA A 107 7.01 0.26 2.89
N PHE A 108 7.74 0.17 4.01
CA PHE A 108 9.20 0.21 4.03
C PHE A 108 9.82 -0.93 3.22
N GLN A 109 9.37 -2.17 3.46
CA GLN A 109 9.85 -3.36 2.74
C GLN A 109 9.63 -3.24 1.24
N LYS A 110 8.43 -2.79 0.83
CA LYS A 110 8.04 -2.59 -0.56
C LYS A 110 8.89 -1.54 -1.27
N VAL A 111 9.14 -0.39 -0.63
CA VAL A 111 9.99 0.68 -1.17
C VAL A 111 11.43 0.21 -1.37
N ASN A 112 11.95 -0.59 -0.42
CA ASN A 112 13.32 -1.05 -0.42
C ASN A 112 13.54 -2.41 -1.12
N GLY A 113 12.52 -2.96 -1.80
CA GLY A 113 12.63 -4.25 -2.52
C GLY A 113 12.87 -5.46 -1.63
N MET A 114 12.49 -5.39 -0.35
CA MET A 114 12.70 -6.44 0.64
C MET A 114 11.52 -7.44 0.65
N ALA A 115 11.74 -8.61 1.28
CA ALA A 115 10.66 -9.57 1.52
C ALA A 115 9.53 -8.94 2.34
N ARG A 116 8.30 -9.02 1.82
CA ARG A 116 7.08 -8.40 2.40
C ARG A 116 6.53 -9.25 3.54
N SER A 117 7.31 -9.41 4.61
CA SER A 117 6.95 -10.22 5.79
C SER A 117 6.05 -9.49 6.79
N GLY A 118 6.04 -8.15 6.74
CA GLY A 118 5.38 -7.30 7.73
C GLY A 118 6.04 -7.36 9.12
N ARG A 119 7.27 -7.86 9.21
CA ARG A 119 8.08 -7.92 10.42
C ARG A 119 9.34 -7.08 10.25
N ALA A 120 9.77 -6.42 11.32
CA ALA A 120 11.05 -5.74 11.37
C ALA A 120 12.13 -6.74 11.84
N THR A 121 12.63 -7.52 10.89
CA THR A 121 13.74 -8.45 11.04
C THR A 121 15.07 -7.68 11.09
N ASP A 122 16.18 -8.33 11.44
CA ASP A 122 17.47 -7.66 11.57
C ASP A 122 17.94 -6.99 10.27
N ASP A 123 17.67 -7.60 9.12
CA ASP A 123 17.93 -7.00 7.81
C ASP A 123 17.07 -5.75 7.54
N VAL A 124 15.80 -5.76 7.97
CA VAL A 124 14.92 -4.60 7.89
C VAL A 124 15.43 -3.48 8.78
N LEU A 125 15.81 -3.78 10.02
CA LEU A 125 16.35 -2.80 10.97
C LEU A 125 17.69 -2.22 10.46
N ALA A 126 18.59 -3.05 9.96
CA ALA A 126 19.87 -2.62 9.37
C ALA A 126 19.64 -1.70 8.15
N ARG A 127 18.72 -2.07 7.24
CA ARG A 127 18.37 -1.23 6.10
C ARG A 127 17.73 0.09 6.54
N MET A 128 16.89 0.07 7.57
CA MET A 128 16.21 1.25 8.10
C MET A 128 17.19 2.25 8.72
N ALA A 129 18.28 1.76 9.32
CA ALA A 129 19.32 2.64 9.91
C ALA A 129 19.97 3.55 8.86
N THR A 130 20.16 3.06 7.61
CA THR A 130 20.83 3.78 6.52
C THR A 130 19.86 4.39 5.49
N ALA A 131 18.57 4.10 5.57
CA ALA A 131 17.57 4.63 4.63
C ALA A 131 17.36 6.13 4.81
N GLY A 132 17.12 6.82 3.69
CA GLY A 132 16.59 8.19 3.66
C GLY A 132 15.09 8.20 3.33
N ILE A 133 14.49 9.40 3.34
CA ILE A 133 13.14 9.63 2.82
C ILE A 133 13.15 9.28 1.33
N PRO A 134 12.17 8.49 0.83
CA PRO A 134 12.11 8.14 -0.58
C PRO A 134 11.95 9.39 -1.47
N ALA A 135 12.58 9.40 -2.63
CA ALA A 135 12.36 10.44 -3.61
C ALA A 135 11.03 10.25 -4.34
N THR A 136 10.41 11.36 -4.80
CA THR A 136 9.27 11.33 -5.71
C THR A 136 9.64 10.61 -7.02
N MET A 137 8.70 9.88 -7.58
CA MET A 137 8.88 9.14 -8.83
C MET A 137 8.56 10.01 -10.06
N VAL A 138 7.83 11.12 -9.86
CA VAL A 138 7.44 12.08 -10.90
C VAL A 138 7.86 13.50 -10.52
N PRO A 139 9.18 13.80 -10.48
CA PRO A 139 9.70 15.09 -10.01
C PRO A 139 9.14 16.29 -10.78
N ALA A 140 8.87 16.11 -12.09
CA ALA A 140 8.33 17.16 -12.94
C ALA A 140 6.85 17.49 -12.70
N ALA A 141 6.13 16.72 -11.87
CA ALA A 141 4.72 16.96 -11.61
C ALA A 141 4.47 18.25 -10.82
N GLY A 142 5.45 18.68 -10.03
CA GLY A 142 5.31 19.85 -9.15
C GLY A 142 4.16 19.68 -8.13
N GLY A 143 3.86 20.73 -7.39
CA GLY A 143 2.66 20.84 -6.55
C GLY A 143 2.36 19.65 -5.63
N THR A 144 1.08 19.51 -5.27
CA THR A 144 0.58 18.36 -4.50
C THR A 144 -0.02 17.31 -5.44
N HIS A 145 0.41 16.06 -5.32
CA HIS A 145 -0.08 14.96 -6.14
C HIS A 145 0.08 13.60 -5.43
N ILE A 146 -0.54 12.59 -6.02
CA ILE A 146 -0.44 11.19 -5.60
C ILE A 146 0.34 10.41 -6.66
N GLU A 147 1.25 9.57 -6.21
CA GLU A 147 1.95 8.60 -7.04
C GLU A 147 1.64 7.20 -6.54
N VAL A 148 1.13 6.33 -7.39
CA VAL A 148 0.85 4.91 -7.09
C VAL A 148 1.80 4.05 -7.90
N ASP A 149 2.69 3.32 -7.24
CA ASP A 149 3.53 2.32 -7.89
C ASP A 149 2.88 0.94 -7.78
N VAL A 150 2.33 0.48 -8.89
CA VAL A 150 1.63 -0.82 -8.97
C VAL A 150 2.60 -1.99 -8.78
N ALA A 151 3.85 -1.90 -9.23
CA ALA A 151 4.83 -2.97 -9.06
C ALA A 151 5.27 -3.12 -7.60
N ARG A 152 5.56 -2.00 -6.94
CA ARG A 152 5.97 -1.98 -5.53
C ARG A 152 4.80 -2.08 -4.56
N GLN A 153 3.57 -1.75 -5.01
CA GLN A 153 2.36 -1.71 -4.16
C GLN A 153 2.46 -0.66 -3.06
N VAL A 154 2.86 0.55 -3.43
CA VAL A 154 2.95 1.71 -2.55
C VAL A 154 2.29 2.93 -3.17
N LEU A 155 1.82 3.84 -2.32
CA LEU A 155 1.32 5.15 -2.67
C LEU A 155 2.18 6.20 -1.99
N PHE A 156 2.65 7.20 -2.74
CA PHE A 156 3.31 8.39 -2.23
C PHE A 156 2.36 9.59 -2.30
N TYR A 157 2.20 10.26 -1.19
CA TYR A 157 1.63 11.60 -1.11
C TYR A 157 2.77 12.61 -1.21
N VAL A 158 2.80 13.37 -2.28
CA VAL A 158 3.87 14.33 -2.59
C VAL A 158 3.37 15.75 -2.45
N GLN A 159 4.15 16.60 -1.82
CA GLN A 159 3.89 18.05 -1.68
C GLN A 159 5.14 18.82 -2.03
N GLY A 160 5.03 19.76 -2.97
CA GLY A 160 6.18 20.60 -3.37
C GLY A 160 7.41 19.81 -3.83
N GLY A 161 7.21 18.66 -4.46
CA GLY A 161 8.30 17.79 -4.91
C GLY A 161 8.91 16.91 -3.82
N VAL A 162 8.38 16.92 -2.60
CA VAL A 162 8.84 16.10 -1.47
C VAL A 162 7.79 15.06 -1.12
N VAL A 163 8.22 13.82 -0.89
CA VAL A 163 7.35 12.75 -0.39
C VAL A 163 7.00 13.04 1.06
N GLY A 164 5.77 13.47 1.30
CA GLY A 164 5.26 13.76 2.64
C GLY A 164 4.84 12.51 3.40
N LYS A 165 4.23 11.53 2.69
CA LYS A 165 3.84 10.25 3.29
C LYS A 165 3.94 9.09 2.29
N VAL A 166 4.31 7.91 2.80
CA VAL A 166 4.36 6.64 2.07
C VAL A 166 3.39 5.67 2.70
N VAL A 167 2.46 5.14 1.89
CA VAL A 167 1.39 4.23 2.32
C VAL A 167 1.53 2.89 1.61
N ALA A 168 1.44 1.77 2.34
CA ALA A 168 1.27 0.46 1.71
C ALA A 168 -0.11 0.37 1.06
N VAL A 169 -0.17 -0.14 -0.17
CA VAL A 169 -1.44 -0.33 -0.88
C VAL A 169 -1.58 -1.77 -1.39
N SER A 170 -2.80 -2.10 -1.83
CA SER A 170 -3.09 -3.30 -2.60
C SER A 170 -3.95 -2.91 -3.80
N THR A 171 -3.40 -3.09 -5.00
CA THR A 171 -4.01 -2.70 -6.28
C THR A 171 -4.63 -3.90 -7.00
N GLY A 172 -5.06 -3.74 -8.25
CA GLY A 172 -5.64 -4.79 -9.07
C GLY A 172 -4.82 -6.07 -9.10
N SER A 173 -5.48 -7.22 -8.86
CA SER A 173 -4.84 -8.53 -8.69
C SER A 173 -4.24 -9.11 -9.97
N GLY A 174 -4.62 -8.60 -11.13
CA GLY A 174 -4.29 -9.17 -12.43
C GLY A 174 -5.13 -10.41 -12.78
N SER A 175 -5.98 -10.89 -11.89
CA SER A 175 -6.82 -12.06 -12.09
C SER A 175 -8.05 -11.75 -12.91
N ARG A 176 -8.55 -12.73 -13.67
CA ARG A 176 -9.85 -12.63 -14.32
C ARG A 176 -10.96 -12.70 -13.27
N PHE A 177 -11.98 -11.88 -13.42
CA PHE A 177 -13.17 -11.88 -12.58
C PHE A 177 -14.42 -11.61 -13.43
N CYS A 178 -15.59 -12.01 -12.91
CA CYS A 178 -16.85 -11.77 -13.58
C CYS A 178 -17.84 -11.10 -12.64
N ASN A 179 -18.63 -10.17 -13.15
CA ASN A 179 -19.71 -9.50 -12.43
C ASN A 179 -20.89 -9.25 -13.38
N LYS A 180 -22.10 -9.60 -12.95
CA LYS A 180 -23.36 -9.43 -13.73
C LYS A 180 -23.25 -9.94 -15.17
N GLY A 181 -22.62 -11.10 -15.36
CA GLY A 181 -22.46 -11.74 -16.67
C GLY A 181 -21.35 -11.16 -17.57
N ARG A 182 -20.67 -10.10 -17.16
CA ARG A 182 -19.47 -9.57 -17.84
C ARG A 182 -18.20 -10.02 -17.12
N CYS A 183 -17.19 -10.41 -17.87
CA CYS A 183 -15.90 -10.80 -17.32
C CYS A 183 -14.80 -9.85 -17.79
N ASP A 184 -13.85 -9.57 -16.91
CA ASP A 184 -12.72 -8.67 -17.16
C ASP A 184 -11.50 -9.07 -16.33
N THR A 185 -10.40 -8.35 -16.49
CA THR A 185 -9.17 -8.53 -15.72
C THR A 185 -9.05 -7.44 -14.66
N ALA A 186 -8.74 -7.83 -13.44
CA ALA A 186 -8.63 -6.95 -12.27
C ALA A 186 -7.33 -6.14 -12.32
N VAL A 187 -7.26 -5.08 -13.11
CA VAL A 187 -6.07 -4.26 -13.30
C VAL A 187 -6.24 -2.84 -12.73
N THR A 188 -5.15 -2.25 -12.26
CA THR A 188 -5.04 -0.81 -12.00
C THR A 188 -4.26 -0.20 -13.16
N PRO A 189 -4.93 0.48 -14.12
CA PRO A 189 -4.27 1.00 -15.32
C PRO A 189 -3.24 2.07 -14.99
N GLY A 190 -2.11 2.03 -15.70
CA GLY A 190 -1.07 3.05 -15.65
C GLY A 190 -1.52 4.34 -16.34
N GLY A 191 -0.99 5.48 -15.89
CA GLY A 191 -1.26 6.76 -16.52
C GLY A 191 -1.26 7.94 -15.57
N ALA A 192 -1.59 9.11 -16.14
CA ALA A 192 -1.77 10.36 -15.40
C ALA A 192 -3.25 10.71 -15.37
N PHE A 193 -3.81 10.78 -14.19
CA PHE A 193 -5.22 10.99 -13.94
C PHE A 193 -5.45 12.17 -12.99
N ARG A 194 -6.72 12.49 -12.75
CA ARG A 194 -7.13 13.45 -11.73
C ARG A 194 -8.33 12.91 -10.96
N VAL A 195 -8.40 13.24 -9.67
CA VAL A 195 -9.60 12.96 -8.86
C VAL A 195 -10.78 13.70 -9.47
N ARG A 196 -11.85 12.95 -9.79
CA ARG A 196 -13.06 13.48 -10.45
C ARG A 196 -14.31 13.42 -9.59
N GLY A 197 -14.33 12.54 -8.59
CA GLY A 197 -15.47 12.36 -7.70
C GLY A 197 -15.06 11.73 -6.39
N LYS A 198 -15.80 12.05 -5.35
CA LYS A 198 -15.51 11.58 -3.98
C LYS A 198 -16.81 11.30 -3.24
N VAL A 199 -16.81 10.26 -2.42
CA VAL A 199 -17.94 9.93 -1.53
C VAL A 199 -17.40 9.68 -0.13
N ARG A 200 -17.87 10.42 0.88
CA ARG A 200 -17.42 10.21 2.26
C ARG A 200 -18.15 9.03 2.90
N GLY A 201 -17.41 8.27 3.69
CA GLY A 201 -17.95 7.11 4.42
C GLY A 201 -18.02 5.85 3.55
N TRP A 202 -18.77 4.87 4.04
CA TRP A 202 -18.92 3.60 3.35
C TRP A 202 -19.82 3.71 2.15
N GLN A 203 -19.38 3.17 1.03
CA GLN A 203 -20.14 3.01 -0.20
C GLN A 203 -20.19 1.53 -0.56
N GLU A 204 -21.40 1.03 -0.82
CA GLU A 204 -21.60 -0.31 -1.38
C GLU A 204 -21.45 -0.25 -2.90
N GLY A 205 -20.68 -1.18 -3.44
CA GLY A 205 -20.49 -1.36 -4.87
C GLY A 205 -20.67 -2.82 -5.26
N ASP A 206 -20.87 -3.08 -6.54
CA ASP A 206 -21.05 -4.45 -7.06
C ASP A 206 -19.86 -5.38 -6.78
N LEU A 207 -18.67 -4.82 -6.59
CA LEU A 207 -17.44 -5.56 -6.35
C LEU A 207 -16.96 -5.45 -4.89
N GLY A 208 -17.83 -4.98 -3.99
CA GLY A 208 -17.58 -4.87 -2.56
C GLY A 208 -17.68 -3.45 -2.03
N ARG A 209 -17.32 -3.29 -0.75
CA ARG A 209 -17.44 -2.03 -0.01
C ARG A 209 -16.18 -1.19 -0.14
N LEU A 210 -16.37 0.13 -0.32
CA LEU A 210 -15.31 1.12 -0.37
C LEU A 210 -15.51 2.14 0.76
N TYR A 211 -14.46 2.46 1.49
CA TYR A 211 -14.53 3.51 2.50
C TYR A 211 -13.91 4.81 1.98
N SER A 212 -14.68 5.89 1.98
CA SER A 212 -14.28 7.23 1.55
C SER A 212 -13.53 7.22 0.20
N PRO A 213 -14.12 6.66 -0.89
CA PRO A 213 -13.45 6.57 -2.18
C PRO A 213 -13.22 7.95 -2.82
N SER A 214 -12.04 8.12 -3.43
CA SER A 214 -11.65 9.22 -4.31
C SER A 214 -11.40 8.65 -5.70
N TYR A 215 -12.36 8.82 -6.61
CA TYR A 215 -12.36 8.26 -7.96
C TYR A 215 -11.45 9.07 -8.88
N PHE A 216 -10.57 8.41 -9.64
CA PHE A 216 -9.63 9.07 -10.53
C PHE A 216 -9.62 8.51 -11.97
N ASN A 217 -10.06 7.26 -12.19
CA ASN A 217 -10.12 6.64 -13.52
C ASN A 217 -11.37 5.76 -13.61
N GLY A 218 -12.45 6.25 -14.25
CA GLY A 218 -13.73 5.55 -14.29
C GLY A 218 -14.20 5.20 -12.87
N ASN A 219 -14.43 3.90 -12.62
CA ASN A 219 -14.83 3.37 -11.32
C ASN A 219 -13.65 3.03 -10.40
N ILE A 220 -12.41 3.31 -10.81
CA ILE A 220 -11.23 3.09 -9.98
C ILE A 220 -11.00 4.25 -9.04
N ALA A 221 -10.84 3.95 -7.77
CA ALA A 221 -10.64 4.91 -6.69
C ALA A 221 -9.47 4.53 -5.78
N VAL A 222 -8.91 5.52 -5.08
CA VAL A 222 -8.19 5.32 -3.82
C VAL A 222 -9.22 5.27 -2.72
N HIS A 223 -9.25 4.21 -1.91
CA HIS A 223 -10.25 4.04 -0.86
C HIS A 223 -9.74 3.21 0.33
N GLY A 224 -10.30 3.46 1.51
CA GLY A 224 -10.04 2.66 2.70
C GLY A 224 -10.59 1.24 2.55
N SER A 225 -9.84 0.26 3.05
CA SER A 225 -10.24 -1.14 3.08
C SER A 225 -9.78 -1.80 4.38
N LEU A 226 -10.58 -2.75 4.86
CA LEU A 226 -10.23 -3.55 6.04
C LEU A 226 -9.13 -4.60 5.72
N SER A 227 -8.87 -4.86 4.43
CA SER A 227 -7.87 -5.84 3.99
C SER A 227 -6.89 -5.22 3.01
N ILE A 228 -5.63 -5.08 3.44
CA ILE A 228 -4.50 -4.61 2.64
C ILE A 228 -3.40 -5.68 2.69
N PRO A 229 -3.52 -6.74 1.89
CA PRO A 229 -2.46 -7.75 1.82
C PRO A 229 -1.18 -7.16 1.21
N PRO A 230 -0.01 -7.78 1.43
CA PRO A 230 1.26 -7.29 0.89
C PRO A 230 1.37 -7.37 -0.64
N SER A 231 0.43 -8.07 -1.28
CA SER A 231 0.33 -8.29 -2.74
C SER A 231 -0.91 -7.64 -3.33
N PRO A 232 -0.99 -7.50 -4.69
CA PRO A 232 -2.19 -7.06 -5.37
C PRO A 232 -3.38 -7.98 -5.10
N ALA A 233 -4.57 -7.44 -4.76
CA ALA A 233 -5.75 -8.23 -4.43
C ALA A 233 -7.09 -7.53 -4.71
N SER A 234 -7.08 -6.33 -5.30
CA SER A 234 -8.32 -5.62 -5.65
C SER A 234 -8.80 -5.99 -7.07
N HIS A 235 -9.99 -5.50 -7.44
CA HIS A 235 -10.51 -5.57 -8.81
C HIS A 235 -10.04 -4.41 -9.70
N GLY A 236 -9.18 -3.52 -9.18
CA GLY A 236 -8.63 -2.37 -9.91
C GLY A 236 -8.42 -1.15 -9.03
N CYS A 237 -9.21 -0.97 -7.98
CA CYS A 237 -9.05 0.12 -7.02
C CYS A 237 -7.73 0.02 -6.24
N VAL A 238 -7.27 1.15 -5.73
CA VAL A 238 -6.11 1.27 -4.84
C VAL A 238 -6.61 1.23 -3.40
N ARG A 239 -6.48 0.07 -2.75
CA ARG A 239 -6.84 -0.12 -1.34
C ARG A 239 -5.78 0.48 -0.45
N VAL A 240 -6.18 1.31 0.52
CA VAL A 240 -5.31 1.88 1.56
C VAL A 240 -5.79 1.45 2.95
N PRO A 241 -4.90 1.41 3.97
CA PRO A 241 -5.30 1.13 5.35
C PRO A 241 -6.39 2.10 5.83
N MET A 242 -7.28 1.62 6.70
CA MET A 242 -8.32 2.47 7.29
C MET A 242 -7.72 3.68 8.04
N THR A 243 -6.55 3.50 8.66
CA THR A 243 -5.80 4.57 9.33
C THR A 243 -5.31 5.66 8.37
N SER A 244 -5.16 5.34 7.08
CA SER A 244 -4.75 6.30 6.05
C SER A 244 -5.93 6.91 5.30
N ALA A 245 -7.11 6.28 5.35
CA ALA A 245 -8.22 6.60 4.45
C ALA A 245 -8.76 8.01 4.62
N ASP A 246 -9.00 8.46 5.86
CA ASP A 246 -9.63 9.76 6.12
C ASP A 246 -8.72 10.94 5.78
N TRP A 247 -7.44 10.86 6.14
CA TRP A 247 -6.51 11.94 5.81
C TRP A 247 -6.21 11.97 4.30
N LEU A 248 -6.09 10.81 3.62
CA LEU A 248 -5.94 10.75 2.16
C LEU A 248 -7.17 11.32 1.46
N PHE A 249 -8.37 10.95 1.93
CA PHE A 249 -9.60 11.54 1.40
C PHE A 249 -9.59 13.06 1.52
N ALA A 250 -9.16 13.63 2.65
CA ALA A 250 -9.04 15.08 2.82
C ALA A 250 -7.96 15.68 1.92
N ALA A 251 -6.80 15.03 1.79
CA ALA A 251 -5.65 15.47 1.02
C ALA A 251 -5.81 15.37 -0.51
N MET A 252 -6.87 14.69 -0.98
CA MET A 252 -7.15 14.45 -2.40
C MET A 252 -8.44 15.17 -2.85
N PRO A 253 -8.53 16.51 -2.85
CA PRO A 253 -9.68 17.20 -3.42
C PRO A 253 -9.85 16.89 -4.91
N ASN A 254 -11.05 17.16 -5.47
CA ASN A 254 -11.27 17.03 -6.90
C ASN A 254 -10.23 17.87 -7.67
N GLY A 255 -9.69 17.32 -8.74
CA GLY A 255 -8.60 17.90 -9.51
C GLY A 255 -7.20 17.47 -9.08
N THR A 256 -7.03 16.86 -7.89
CA THR A 256 -5.71 16.32 -7.47
C THR A 256 -5.16 15.36 -8.52
N ALA A 257 -3.92 15.59 -8.94
CA ALA A 257 -3.26 14.71 -9.90
C ALA A 257 -2.92 13.36 -9.25
N VAL A 258 -3.14 12.27 -9.99
CA VAL A 258 -2.84 10.89 -9.59
C VAL A 258 -2.04 10.24 -10.72
N TYR A 259 -0.78 9.93 -10.45
CA TYR A 259 0.11 9.22 -11.36
C TYR A 259 0.17 7.76 -10.97
N VAL A 260 -0.28 6.87 -11.84
CA VAL A 260 -0.18 5.43 -11.66
C VAL A 260 0.98 4.92 -12.50
N LEU A 261 2.02 4.45 -11.83
CA LEU A 261 3.26 3.99 -12.43
C LEU A 261 3.32 2.46 -12.45
N ASN A 262 3.98 1.91 -13.45
CA ASN A 262 4.17 0.47 -13.60
C ASN A 262 2.86 -0.35 -13.67
N GLY A 263 1.73 0.31 -13.93
CA GLY A 263 0.47 -0.34 -14.27
C GLY A 263 0.36 -0.62 -15.77
N PRO A 264 -0.48 -1.58 -16.21
CA PRO A 264 -0.70 -1.86 -17.62
C PRO A 264 -1.37 -0.66 -18.31
N ASN A 265 -0.99 -0.42 -19.57
CA ASN A 265 -1.65 0.62 -20.38
C ASN A 265 -2.91 0.04 -21.06
N VAL A 266 -3.95 -0.10 -20.28
CA VAL A 266 -5.26 -0.63 -20.70
C VAL A 266 -6.38 0.19 -20.03
N PRO A 267 -7.62 0.18 -20.55
CA PRO A 267 -8.74 0.83 -19.88
C PRO A 267 -9.05 0.17 -18.52
N PRO A 268 -9.75 0.88 -17.61
CA PRO A 268 -10.21 0.29 -16.36
C PRO A 268 -11.19 -0.87 -16.62
N PRO A 269 -11.26 -1.86 -15.72
CA PRO A 269 -12.21 -2.97 -15.83
C PRO A 269 -13.65 -2.49 -16.05
N PHE A 270 -14.35 -3.15 -16.96
CA PHE A 270 -15.72 -2.84 -17.39
C PHE A 270 -15.91 -1.43 -18.00
N SER A 271 -14.82 -0.80 -18.44
CA SER A 271 -14.92 0.41 -19.23
C SER A 271 -15.43 0.10 -20.64
N ASP A 272 -16.41 0.86 -21.10
CA ASP A 272 -16.83 0.88 -22.50
C ASP A 272 -16.04 1.91 -23.32
N GLU A 273 -15.16 2.65 -22.65
CA GLU A 273 -14.33 3.69 -23.23
C GLU A 273 -13.09 3.06 -23.92
N ALA A 274 -12.90 3.35 -25.20
CA ALA A 274 -11.67 3.00 -25.89
C ALA A 274 -10.46 3.58 -25.14
N PRO A 275 -9.28 2.93 -25.15
CA PRO A 275 -8.11 3.39 -24.43
C PRO A 275 -7.79 4.83 -24.84
N THR A 276 -8.00 5.77 -23.93
CA THR A 276 -7.53 7.15 -24.12
C THR A 276 -6.02 7.08 -24.23
N THR A 277 -5.49 7.54 -25.36
CA THR A 277 -4.05 7.64 -25.59
C THR A 277 -3.47 8.54 -24.49
N THR A 278 -2.98 7.92 -23.42
CA THR A 278 -2.31 8.65 -22.35
C THR A 278 -0.98 9.13 -22.90
N THR A 279 -0.84 10.43 -23.09
CA THR A 279 0.44 11.04 -23.46
C THR A 279 1.46 10.65 -22.38
N ARG A 280 2.30 9.67 -22.72
CA ARG A 280 3.43 9.26 -21.91
C ARG A 280 4.30 10.50 -21.69
N ALA A 281 4.63 10.81 -20.43
CA ALA A 281 5.65 11.81 -20.14
C ALA A 281 6.89 11.52 -21.00
N PRO A 282 7.50 12.54 -21.65
CA PRO A 282 8.59 12.32 -22.58
C PRO A 282 9.72 11.55 -21.88
N ALA A 283 10.02 10.36 -22.39
CA ALA A 283 11.22 9.66 -22.01
C ALA A 283 12.40 10.50 -22.49
N THR A 284 13.25 10.94 -21.57
CA THR A 284 14.53 11.58 -21.90
C THR A 284 15.37 10.54 -22.65
N THR A 285 15.37 10.63 -23.96
CA THR A 285 16.25 9.83 -24.81
C THR A 285 17.64 10.44 -24.69
N THR A 286 18.52 9.82 -23.95
CA THR A 286 19.97 10.10 -24.01
C THR A 286 20.45 9.58 -25.36
N THR A 287 20.56 10.47 -26.33
CA THR A 287 21.16 10.17 -27.62
C THR A 287 22.67 10.29 -27.45
N THR A 288 23.36 9.16 -27.47
CA THR A 288 24.81 9.11 -27.69
C THR A 288 25.10 9.52 -29.12
N PRO A 289 25.96 10.50 -29.42
CA PRO A 289 26.30 10.82 -30.77
C PRO A 289 27.32 9.81 -31.32
N SER A 290 26.91 9.00 -32.28
CA SER A 290 27.84 8.25 -33.14
C SER A 290 28.15 9.10 -34.37
N GLY A 291 29.39 9.47 -34.53
CA GLY A 291 29.84 10.31 -35.61
C GLY A 291 29.81 9.60 -36.98
N SER A 292 29.42 10.34 -38.02
CA SER A 292 29.93 10.16 -39.40
C SER A 292 29.72 11.44 -40.19
N SER A 293 30.80 11.86 -40.77
CA SER A 293 31.00 13.04 -41.61
C SER A 293 30.13 12.99 -42.89
N SER A 294 29.59 14.12 -43.32
CA SER A 294 29.52 14.53 -44.72
C SER A 294 29.25 16.04 -44.80
N THR A 295 30.13 16.64 -45.54
CA THR A 295 30.29 18.01 -45.97
C THR A 295 29.12 18.45 -46.88
N SER A 296 28.54 19.63 -46.68
CA SER A 296 28.01 20.49 -47.73
C SER A 296 27.85 21.92 -47.24
N THR A 297 28.47 22.78 -47.99
CA THR A 297 28.62 24.23 -48.01
C THR A 297 27.30 24.96 -48.27
N SER A 298 27.00 26.07 -47.60
CA SER A 298 26.74 27.40 -48.17
C SER A 298 25.99 28.35 -47.21
N SER A 299 26.66 29.45 -46.96
CA SER A 299 26.31 30.88 -47.05
C SER A 299 25.36 31.56 -46.07
N SER A 300 25.96 32.34 -45.21
CA SER A 300 25.74 33.76 -44.87
C SER A 300 24.35 34.30 -44.55
N SER A 301 24.16 34.83 -43.35
CA SER A 301 23.85 36.27 -43.18
C SER A 301 24.00 36.68 -41.70
N THR A 302 24.83 37.67 -41.50
CA THR A 302 25.16 38.43 -40.31
C THR A 302 24.00 39.34 -39.92
N THR A 303 23.64 39.42 -38.64
CA THR A 303 23.16 40.68 -38.06
C THR A 303 23.55 40.73 -36.58
N THR A 304 24.46 41.63 -36.29
CA THR A 304 24.94 42.06 -34.98
C THR A 304 23.93 43.00 -34.37
N SER A 305 23.63 42.86 -33.09
CA SER A 305 23.23 43.97 -32.24
C SER A 305 23.67 43.74 -30.82
N THR A 306 24.66 44.50 -30.45
CA THR A 306 25.23 44.77 -29.12
C THR A 306 24.29 45.70 -28.37
N THR A 307 24.02 45.45 -27.09
CA THR A 307 23.92 46.51 -26.06
C THR A 307 24.05 45.91 -24.67
N GLU A 308 25.05 46.33 -23.96
CA GLU A 308 25.40 46.19 -22.57
C GLU A 308 24.99 47.53 -21.84
N PRO A 309 25.29 47.76 -20.54
CA PRO A 309 24.61 47.32 -19.31
C PRO A 309 24.12 48.54 -18.47
N ALA A 310 23.42 48.35 -17.36
CA ALA A 310 23.33 49.31 -16.25
C ALA A 310 22.91 48.62 -14.95
N THR A 311 23.82 48.47 -14.05
CA THR A 311 24.13 49.14 -12.74
C THR A 311 23.06 49.09 -11.67
N THR A 312 23.39 48.35 -10.60
CA THR A 312 23.34 48.61 -9.13
C THR A 312 22.29 49.59 -8.56
N SER A 313 21.55 49.10 -7.57
CA SER A 313 21.40 49.83 -6.30
C SER A 313 21.02 48.95 -5.13
N THR A 314 21.82 48.99 -4.13
CA THR A 314 21.74 48.53 -2.74
C THR A 314 20.82 49.43 -1.92
N THR A 315 20.06 48.86 -1.01
CA THR A 315 19.60 49.41 0.31
C THR A 315 18.49 48.45 0.80
N GLY A 316 18.42 47.88 1.95
CA GLY A 316 18.84 48.21 3.28
C GLY A 316 17.92 47.34 4.17
N ILE A 317 18.49 46.59 5.10
CA ILE A 317 17.79 45.84 6.15
C ILE A 317 17.24 46.82 7.20
N PRO A 318 16.12 46.55 7.90
CA PRO A 318 16.23 46.36 9.34
C PRO A 318 15.49 45.12 9.87
N ALA A 319 16.14 44.46 10.84
CA ALA A 319 15.55 43.58 11.84
C ALA A 319 15.17 44.40 13.09
N PRO A 320 14.82 43.80 14.25
CA PRO A 320 13.53 43.19 14.60
C PRO A 320 12.85 43.91 15.78
N LEU A 321 11.63 43.58 16.02
CA LEU A 321 11.06 43.54 17.39
C LEU A 321 10.12 42.36 17.49
#